data_0a2e6dc18f7bbac73770e78c6e650456
#
_entry.id   0a2e6dc18f7bbac73770e78c6e650456
#
_cell.length_a   1.000
_cell.length_b   1.000
_cell.length_c   1.000
_cell.angle_alpha   90.00
_cell.angle_beta   90.00
_cell.angle_gamma   90.00
#
_symmetry.space_group_name_H-M   'P 1'
#
loop_
_entity.id
_entity.type
_entity.pdbx_description
1 polymer ?
#
loop_
_entity_poly.entity_id
_entity_poly.type
_entity_poly.pdbx_seq_one_letter_code
_entity_poly.pdbx_strand_id
1 'polypeptide(L)'
;MTDLILTEADYRELVSCDGDEPTTDSLRVATRFGKRHDNVLRAIDNVKCSAKFRLLNFEETSYIDEQGKVQRMFNMTKDGFMFVVMGFTGEKAAAWKEAFIEAFNRMLQELQDRSLSIEQQRHLLMAEFKQEKGLASLAGKTMRRWQLKKPVIEGKIIQLEKDGQQVLQLH
;
A
#
# COMPACT_ATOMS: atom_id res chain seq x y z
N MET A 1 5.81 35.52 -14.25
CA MET A 1 5.73 34.16 -13.65
C MET A 1 5.52 33.20 -14.78
N THR A 2 6.43 32.25 -14.99
CA THR A 2 6.26 31.23 -16.01
C THR A 2 5.51 30.08 -15.35
N ASP A 3 4.18 30.08 -15.47
CA ASP A 3 3.38 28.95 -14.99
C ASP A 3 3.73 27.72 -15.84
N LEU A 4 4.27 26.71 -15.19
CA LEU A 4 4.47 25.40 -15.80
C LEU A 4 3.10 24.70 -15.86
N ILE A 5 2.54 24.57 -17.07
CA ILE A 5 1.33 23.76 -17.28
C ILE A 5 1.79 22.31 -17.35
N LEU A 6 1.66 21.57 -16.24
CA LEU A 6 2.02 20.17 -16.16
C LEU A 6 0.76 19.29 -16.20
N THR A 7 0.85 18.18 -16.91
CA THR A 7 -0.17 17.13 -16.94
C THR A 7 0.04 16.13 -15.80
N GLU A 8 -0.96 15.28 -15.53
CA GLU A 8 -0.81 14.19 -14.55
C GLU A 8 0.36 13.24 -14.87
N ALA A 9 0.62 13.01 -16.16
CA ALA A 9 1.77 12.22 -16.58
C ALA A 9 3.10 12.88 -16.21
N ASP A 10 3.19 14.21 -16.39
CA ASP A 10 4.40 14.96 -16.03
C ASP A 10 4.68 14.88 -14.51
N TYR A 11 3.65 14.96 -13.67
CA TYR A 11 3.82 14.82 -12.21
C TYR A 11 4.35 13.43 -11.81
N ARG A 12 3.86 12.37 -12.46
CA ARG A 12 4.35 11.00 -12.22
C ARG A 12 5.78 10.76 -12.70
N GLU A 13 6.27 11.56 -13.64
CA GLU A 13 7.67 11.52 -14.06
C GLU A 13 8.62 12.22 -13.07
N LEU A 14 8.12 13.14 -12.23
CA LEU A 14 8.94 13.85 -11.26
C LEU A 14 9.24 13.02 -10.00
N VAL A 15 8.29 12.20 -9.59
CA VAL A 15 8.33 11.44 -8.34
C VAL A 15 7.98 9.99 -8.62
N SER A 16 8.71 9.08 -8.00
CA SER A 16 8.41 7.64 -7.99
C SER A 16 8.05 7.20 -6.57
N CYS A 17 7.49 6.01 -6.47
CA CYS A 17 7.18 5.40 -5.19
C CYS A 17 8.19 4.27 -4.94
N ASP A 18 8.95 4.35 -3.86
CA ASP A 18 9.78 3.27 -3.35
C ASP A 18 9.15 2.76 -2.06
N GLY A 19 8.48 1.61 -2.16
CA GLY A 19 7.61 1.13 -1.08
C GLY A 19 6.40 2.04 -0.85
N ASP A 20 6.25 2.54 0.37
CA ASP A 20 5.14 3.41 0.80
C ASP A 20 5.52 4.90 0.85
N GLU A 21 6.72 5.26 0.40
CA GLU A 21 7.22 6.63 0.48
C GLU A 21 7.52 7.19 -0.92
N PRO A 22 7.01 8.40 -1.25
CA PRO A 22 7.34 9.05 -2.52
C PRO A 22 8.78 9.57 -2.52
N THR A 23 9.53 9.22 -3.57
CA THR A 23 10.93 9.58 -3.76
C THR A 23 11.17 10.22 -5.13
N THR A 24 12.26 10.93 -5.26
CA THR A 24 12.79 11.38 -6.55
C THR A 24 14.28 11.08 -6.65
N ASP A 25 14.84 11.11 -7.85
CA ASP A 25 16.25 10.84 -8.06
C ASP A 25 17.03 12.07 -8.58
N SER A 26 18.34 12.00 -8.41
CA SER A 26 19.27 13.08 -8.78
C SER A 26 19.32 13.34 -10.29
N LEU A 27 18.99 12.37 -11.16
CA LEU A 27 18.92 12.56 -12.61
C LEU A 27 17.70 13.37 -13.01
N ARG A 28 16.53 13.04 -12.46
CA ARG A 28 15.31 13.82 -12.67
C ARG A 28 15.50 15.27 -12.24
N VAL A 29 16.10 15.48 -11.06
CA VAL A 29 16.42 16.82 -10.57
C VAL A 29 17.36 17.53 -11.53
N ALA A 30 18.44 16.90 -11.99
CA ALA A 30 19.37 17.50 -12.93
C ALA A 30 18.67 17.92 -14.23
N THR A 31 17.89 17.04 -14.82
CA THR A 31 17.17 17.27 -16.08
C THR A 31 16.17 18.42 -15.95
N ARG A 32 15.31 18.40 -14.94
CA ARG A 32 14.23 19.39 -14.75
C ARG A 32 14.77 20.78 -14.37
N PHE A 33 15.83 20.84 -13.58
CA PHE A 33 16.47 22.12 -13.23
C PHE A 33 17.50 22.59 -14.29
N GLY A 34 17.71 21.85 -15.38
CA GLY A 34 18.68 22.18 -16.42
C GLY A 34 20.12 22.24 -15.89
N LYS A 35 20.44 21.39 -14.94
CA LYS A 35 21.77 21.28 -14.33
C LYS A 35 22.47 20.02 -14.81
N ARG A 36 23.82 20.07 -14.85
CA ARG A 36 24.60 18.85 -15.08
C ARG A 36 24.45 17.94 -13.85
N HIS A 37 24.33 16.64 -14.08
CA HIS A 37 24.12 15.65 -13.02
C HIS A 37 25.26 15.67 -11.98
N ASP A 38 26.51 15.85 -12.41
CA ASP A 38 27.67 15.98 -11.51
C ASP A 38 27.59 17.18 -10.58
N ASN A 39 26.94 18.27 -11.00
CA ASN A 39 26.68 19.44 -10.14
C ASN A 39 25.61 19.13 -9.07
N VAL A 40 24.59 18.33 -9.42
CA VAL A 40 23.57 17.89 -8.46
C VAL A 40 24.19 16.93 -7.45
N LEU A 41 24.99 15.97 -7.89
CA LEU A 41 25.73 15.06 -6.99
C LEU A 41 26.61 15.83 -6.02
N ARG A 42 27.38 16.82 -6.51
CA ARG A 42 28.19 17.68 -5.61
C ARG A 42 27.33 18.48 -4.64
N ALA A 43 26.18 18.96 -5.06
CA ALA A 43 25.26 19.65 -4.15
C ALA A 43 24.79 18.72 -3.01
N ILE A 44 24.44 17.47 -3.35
CA ILE A 44 24.04 16.43 -2.37
C ILE A 44 25.21 16.10 -1.43
N ASP A 45 26.42 15.91 -1.96
CA ASP A 45 27.60 15.59 -1.17
C ASP A 45 27.96 16.70 -0.17
N ASN A 46 27.75 17.97 -0.57
CA ASN A 46 28.04 19.17 0.23
C ASN A 46 26.90 19.62 1.15
N VAL A 47 25.76 18.92 1.16
CA VAL A 47 24.65 19.23 2.07
C VAL A 47 25.12 19.15 3.52
N LYS A 48 25.02 20.28 4.23
CA LYS A 48 25.35 20.36 5.65
C LYS A 48 24.12 19.96 6.48
N CYS A 49 23.99 18.68 6.77
CA CYS A 49 22.93 18.13 7.58
C CYS A 49 23.48 17.12 8.61
N SER A 50 22.66 16.72 9.57
CA SER A 50 23.05 15.67 10.53
C SER A 50 23.18 14.32 9.83
N ALA A 51 24.02 13.44 10.38
CA ALA A 51 24.19 12.07 9.87
C ALA A 51 22.85 11.30 9.82
N LYS A 52 21.98 11.49 10.83
CA LYS A 52 20.66 10.91 10.88
C LYS A 52 19.77 11.40 9.73
N PHE A 53 19.76 12.71 9.47
CA PHE A 53 18.98 13.28 8.37
C PHE A 53 19.47 12.74 7.02
N ARG A 54 20.80 12.69 6.81
CA ARG A 54 21.39 12.14 5.58
C ARG A 54 20.98 10.70 5.34
N LEU A 55 21.08 9.85 6.36
CA LEU A 55 20.73 8.43 6.26
C LEU A 55 19.25 8.20 5.89
N LEU A 56 18.35 9.03 6.42
CA LEU A 56 16.91 8.90 6.19
C LEU A 56 16.44 9.49 4.85
N ASN A 57 17.18 10.43 4.28
CA ASN A 57 16.69 11.24 3.16
C ASN A 57 17.49 11.09 1.87
N PHE A 58 18.66 10.44 1.91
CA PHE A 58 19.52 10.24 0.74
C PHE A 58 19.99 8.81 0.68
N GLU A 59 19.54 8.09 -0.33
CA GLU A 59 19.99 6.73 -0.62
C GLU A 59 20.90 6.76 -1.83
N GLU A 60 22.16 6.35 -1.66
CA GLU A 60 23.10 6.23 -2.78
C GLU A 60 22.80 4.94 -3.56
N THR A 61 22.60 5.08 -4.85
CA THR A 61 22.36 3.99 -5.78
C THR A 61 23.14 4.22 -7.11
N SER A 62 22.87 3.43 -8.11
CA SER A 62 23.54 3.54 -9.40
C SER A 62 22.58 3.31 -10.56
N TYR A 63 22.92 3.85 -11.73
CA TYR A 63 22.23 3.59 -12.98
C TYR A 63 23.24 3.26 -14.08
N ILE A 64 22.76 2.70 -15.17
CA ILE A 64 23.59 2.42 -16.35
C ILE A 64 23.36 3.55 -17.36
N ASP A 65 24.40 4.26 -17.75
CA ASP A 65 24.32 5.31 -18.74
C ASP A 65 24.17 4.76 -20.18
N GLU A 66 23.94 5.65 -21.15
CA GLU A 66 23.78 5.29 -22.56
C GLU A 66 25.01 4.57 -23.17
N GLN A 67 26.16 4.69 -22.52
CA GLN A 67 27.42 4.03 -22.93
C GLN A 67 27.62 2.68 -22.24
N GLY A 68 26.66 2.22 -21.44
CA GLY A 68 26.73 0.97 -20.67
C GLY A 68 27.61 1.05 -19.42
N LYS A 69 27.98 2.25 -18.94
CA LYS A 69 28.79 2.43 -17.73
C LYS A 69 27.87 2.62 -16.52
N VAL A 70 28.28 2.00 -15.41
CA VAL A 70 27.63 2.21 -14.12
C VAL A 70 28.01 3.60 -13.60
N GLN A 71 27.02 4.41 -13.32
CA GLN A 71 27.14 5.76 -12.80
C GLN A 71 26.42 5.88 -11.46
N ARG A 72 26.98 6.72 -10.60
CA ARG A 72 26.41 7.02 -9.27
C ARG A 72 25.18 7.91 -9.40
N MET A 73 24.14 7.64 -8.61
CA MET A 73 23.01 8.54 -8.42
C MET A 73 22.46 8.45 -6.98
N PHE A 74 21.55 9.33 -6.62
CA PHE A 74 20.86 9.31 -5.34
C PHE A 74 19.35 9.26 -5.53
N ASN A 75 18.70 8.41 -4.75
CA ASN A 75 17.30 8.56 -4.43
C ASN A 75 17.14 9.50 -3.23
N MET A 76 16.09 10.31 -3.25
CA MET A 76 15.85 11.33 -2.22
C MET A 76 14.38 11.35 -1.84
N THR A 77 14.11 11.44 -0.54
CA THR A 77 12.78 11.77 -0.04
C THR A 77 12.41 13.22 -0.38
N LYS A 78 11.16 13.61 -0.12
CA LYS A 78 10.72 15.00 -0.24
C LYS A 78 11.62 15.97 0.54
N ASP A 79 11.97 15.62 1.77
CA ASP A 79 12.78 16.49 2.65
C ASP A 79 14.23 16.58 2.14
N GLY A 80 14.82 15.47 1.69
CA GLY A 80 16.14 15.43 1.05
C GLY A 80 16.18 16.30 -0.20
N PHE A 81 15.20 16.15 -1.09
CA PHE A 81 15.04 16.97 -2.28
C PHE A 81 14.97 18.46 -1.93
N MET A 82 14.08 18.85 -1.01
CA MET A 82 13.92 20.24 -0.59
C MET A 82 15.22 20.83 -0.07
N PHE A 83 15.96 20.08 0.71
CA PHE A 83 17.23 20.52 1.28
C PHE A 83 18.29 20.80 0.20
N VAL A 84 18.36 19.98 -0.86
CA VAL A 84 19.26 20.19 -2.00
C VAL A 84 18.87 21.41 -2.82
N VAL A 85 17.56 21.55 -3.14
CA VAL A 85 17.09 22.60 -4.06
C VAL A 85 16.93 23.96 -3.40
N MET A 86 17.03 24.07 -2.06
CA MET A 86 17.08 25.38 -1.38
C MET A 86 18.17 26.30 -1.95
N GLY A 87 19.31 25.74 -2.36
CA GLY A 87 20.40 26.48 -2.98
C GLY A 87 20.20 26.83 -4.46
N PHE A 88 19.15 26.33 -5.11
CA PHE A 88 18.90 26.61 -6.52
C PHE A 88 18.08 27.89 -6.65
N THR A 89 18.55 28.81 -7.47
CA THR A 89 17.96 30.14 -7.64
C THR A 89 17.46 30.39 -9.07
N GLY A 90 16.63 31.42 -9.25
CA GLY A 90 16.05 31.83 -10.52
C GLY A 90 14.59 31.38 -10.72
N GLU A 91 13.86 32.06 -11.61
CA GLU A 91 12.42 31.82 -11.84
C GLU A 91 12.12 30.38 -12.28
N LYS A 92 12.92 29.82 -13.19
CA LYS A 92 12.76 28.40 -13.60
C LYS A 92 12.93 27.43 -12.43
N ALA A 93 13.90 27.73 -11.53
CA ALA A 93 14.10 26.90 -10.35
C ALA A 93 12.93 27.00 -9.37
N ALA A 94 12.32 28.17 -9.21
CA ALA A 94 11.13 28.36 -8.38
C ALA A 94 9.96 27.54 -8.92
N ALA A 95 9.64 27.65 -10.21
CA ALA A 95 8.57 26.90 -10.85
C ALA A 95 8.74 25.37 -10.72
N TRP A 96 9.95 24.83 -10.90
CA TRP A 96 10.21 23.41 -10.70
C TRP A 96 10.13 22.98 -9.23
N LYS A 97 10.51 23.83 -8.28
CA LYS A 97 10.30 23.53 -6.85
C LYS A 97 8.83 23.34 -6.53
N GLU A 98 7.97 24.25 -7.01
CA GLU A 98 6.52 24.14 -6.83
C GLU A 98 5.97 22.87 -7.47
N ALA A 99 6.37 22.56 -8.71
CA ALA A 99 5.95 21.35 -9.41
C ALA A 99 6.34 20.05 -8.67
N PHE A 100 7.56 19.98 -8.15
CA PHE A 100 8.00 18.81 -7.37
C PHE A 100 7.25 18.70 -6.03
N ILE A 101 7.02 19.82 -5.33
CA ILE A 101 6.22 19.81 -4.09
C ILE A 101 4.82 19.24 -4.37
N GLU A 102 4.19 19.70 -5.45
CA GLU A 102 2.88 19.23 -5.83
C GLU A 102 2.90 17.73 -6.23
N ALA A 103 3.90 17.29 -6.99
CA ALA A 103 4.08 15.87 -7.34
C ALA A 103 4.20 14.99 -6.09
N PHE A 104 5.00 15.40 -5.12
CA PHE A 104 5.14 14.68 -3.85
C PHE A 104 3.81 14.63 -3.07
N ASN A 105 3.07 15.72 -3.02
CA ASN A 105 1.81 15.78 -2.31
C ASN A 105 0.75 14.88 -2.97
N ARG A 106 0.66 14.88 -4.32
CA ARG A 106 -0.25 14.01 -5.09
C ARG A 106 0.09 12.54 -4.86
N MET A 107 1.35 12.16 -4.97
CA MET A 107 1.79 10.78 -4.73
C MET A 107 1.48 10.33 -3.31
N LEU A 108 1.71 11.18 -2.32
CA LEU A 108 1.38 10.89 -0.92
C LEU A 108 -0.13 10.67 -0.73
N GLN A 109 -0.96 11.51 -1.37
CA GLN A 109 -2.41 11.37 -1.33
C GLN A 109 -2.86 10.04 -1.98
N GLU A 110 -2.31 9.69 -3.14
CA GLU A 110 -2.62 8.41 -3.80
C GLU A 110 -2.27 7.20 -2.91
N LEU A 111 -1.14 7.24 -2.20
CA LEU A 111 -0.74 6.19 -1.26
C LEU A 111 -1.69 6.09 -0.06
N GLN A 112 -2.09 7.23 0.51
CA GLN A 112 -3.05 7.27 1.62
C GLN A 112 -4.42 6.72 1.19
N ASP A 113 -4.93 7.13 0.03
CA ASP A 113 -6.22 6.66 -0.49
C ASP A 113 -6.19 5.14 -0.75
N ARG A 114 -5.07 4.63 -1.27
CA ARG A 114 -4.88 3.19 -1.47
C ARG A 114 -4.89 2.43 -0.13
N SER A 115 -4.21 2.93 0.87
CA SER A 115 -4.15 2.29 2.19
C SER A 115 -5.51 2.27 2.88
N LEU A 116 -6.28 3.37 2.80
CA LEU A 116 -7.66 3.45 3.31
C LEU A 116 -8.60 2.46 2.61
N SER A 117 -8.48 2.34 1.28
CA SER A 117 -9.28 1.37 0.51
C SER A 117 -8.99 -0.08 0.92
N ILE A 118 -7.74 -0.46 1.11
CA ILE A 118 -7.34 -1.79 1.57
C ILE A 118 -7.90 -2.07 2.98
N GLU A 119 -7.81 -1.10 3.89
CA GLU A 119 -8.31 -1.25 5.25
C GLU A 119 -9.85 -1.40 5.29
N GLN A 120 -10.58 -0.66 4.46
CA GLN A 120 -12.02 -0.81 4.31
C GLN A 120 -12.40 -2.22 3.81
N GLN A 121 -11.72 -2.72 2.78
CA GLN A 121 -11.93 -4.08 2.27
C GLN A 121 -11.63 -5.13 3.35
N ARG A 122 -10.55 -4.97 4.11
CA ARG A 122 -10.21 -5.84 5.23
C ARG A 122 -11.31 -5.88 6.29
N HIS A 123 -11.88 -4.72 6.65
CA HIS A 123 -12.97 -4.64 7.61
C HIS A 123 -14.23 -5.38 7.13
N LEU A 124 -14.60 -5.23 5.87
CA LEU A 124 -15.75 -5.93 5.28
C LEU A 124 -15.55 -7.45 5.31
N LEU A 125 -14.38 -7.94 4.85
CA LEU A 125 -14.05 -9.37 4.87
C LEU A 125 -14.03 -9.95 6.29
N MET A 126 -13.53 -9.20 7.27
CA MET A 126 -13.55 -9.63 8.67
C MET A 126 -14.96 -9.69 9.26
N ALA A 127 -15.86 -8.80 8.85
CA ALA A 127 -17.26 -8.84 9.26
C ALA A 127 -17.96 -10.08 8.67
N GLU A 128 -17.78 -10.34 7.40
CA GLU A 128 -18.28 -11.54 6.70
C GLU A 128 -17.75 -12.83 7.35
N PHE A 129 -16.44 -12.92 7.58
CA PHE A 129 -15.83 -14.05 8.26
C PHE A 129 -16.44 -14.33 9.64
N LYS A 130 -16.68 -13.28 10.45
CA LYS A 130 -17.31 -13.44 11.75
C LYS A 130 -18.75 -13.96 11.65
N GLN A 131 -19.49 -13.48 10.67
CA GLN A 131 -20.88 -13.91 10.42
C GLN A 131 -20.91 -15.38 10.01
N GLU A 132 -20.13 -15.81 9.03
CA GLU A 132 -20.06 -17.19 8.56
C GLU A 132 -19.59 -18.15 9.65
N LYS A 133 -18.57 -17.76 10.42
CA LYS A 133 -18.13 -18.53 11.59
C LYS A 133 -19.22 -18.71 12.64
N GLY A 134 -20.05 -17.69 12.85
CA GLY A 134 -21.21 -17.74 13.74
C GLY A 134 -22.24 -18.77 13.25
N LEU A 135 -22.59 -18.73 11.97
CA LEU A 135 -23.52 -19.68 11.34
C LEU A 135 -23.00 -21.12 11.41
N ALA A 136 -21.74 -21.33 11.09
CA ALA A 136 -21.10 -22.65 11.17
C ALA A 136 -21.12 -23.20 12.61
N SER A 137 -20.89 -22.36 13.61
CA SER A 137 -20.97 -22.74 15.03
C SER A 137 -22.39 -23.16 15.45
N LEU A 138 -23.42 -22.43 15.02
CA LEU A 138 -24.82 -22.78 15.26
C LEU A 138 -25.19 -24.09 14.57
N ALA A 139 -24.79 -24.29 13.32
CA ALA A 139 -25.03 -25.54 12.60
C ALA A 139 -24.38 -26.75 13.30
N GLY A 140 -23.15 -26.59 13.78
CA GLY A 140 -22.46 -27.62 14.56
C GLY A 140 -23.19 -28.00 15.85
N LYS A 141 -23.69 -27.01 16.61
CA LYS A 141 -24.50 -27.24 17.81
C LYS A 141 -25.81 -27.96 17.50
N THR A 142 -26.48 -27.58 16.42
CA THR A 142 -27.73 -28.21 15.98
C THR A 142 -27.51 -29.64 15.56
N MET A 143 -26.45 -29.92 14.78
CA MET A 143 -26.08 -31.28 14.37
C MET A 143 -25.77 -32.16 15.57
N ARG A 144 -24.99 -31.68 16.54
CA ARG A 144 -24.71 -32.43 17.78
C ARG A 144 -25.98 -32.76 18.56
N ARG A 145 -26.91 -31.80 18.68
CA ARG A 145 -28.20 -32.01 19.34
C ARG A 145 -29.03 -33.08 18.61
N TRP A 146 -29.04 -33.07 17.30
CA TRP A 146 -29.71 -34.08 16.49
C TRP A 146 -29.11 -35.49 16.71
N GLN A 147 -27.78 -35.60 16.65
CA GLN A 147 -27.09 -36.89 16.88
C GLN A 147 -27.45 -37.52 18.26
N LEU A 148 -27.63 -36.71 19.26
CA LEU A 148 -28.07 -37.18 20.60
C LEU A 148 -29.54 -37.56 20.64
N LYS A 149 -30.41 -36.86 19.93
CA LYS A 149 -31.86 -37.13 19.93
C LYS A 149 -32.29 -38.25 19.00
N LYS A 150 -31.59 -38.43 17.89
CA LYS A 150 -31.90 -39.38 16.83
C LYS A 150 -32.11 -40.80 17.39
N PRO A 151 -31.18 -41.42 18.12
CA PRO A 151 -31.34 -42.79 18.61
C PRO A 151 -32.51 -42.95 19.57
N VAL A 152 -32.81 -41.89 20.35
CA VAL A 152 -33.97 -41.91 21.28
C VAL A 152 -35.29 -41.91 20.50
N ILE A 153 -35.39 -41.12 19.47
CA ILE A 153 -36.59 -41.04 18.62
C ILE A 153 -36.75 -42.35 17.82
N GLU A 154 -35.69 -42.86 17.21
CA GLU A 154 -35.72 -44.16 16.50
C GLU A 154 -36.13 -45.33 17.41
N GLY A 155 -35.58 -45.37 18.63
CA GLY A 155 -36.01 -46.35 19.62
C GLY A 155 -37.51 -46.30 19.96
N LYS A 156 -38.06 -45.11 20.08
CA LYS A 156 -39.52 -44.91 20.35
C LYS A 156 -40.35 -45.36 19.13
N ILE A 157 -39.91 -45.09 17.91
CA ILE A 157 -40.61 -45.52 16.69
C ILE A 157 -40.66 -47.06 16.64
N ILE A 158 -39.53 -47.72 16.84
CA ILE A 158 -39.45 -49.20 16.83
C ILE A 158 -40.35 -49.79 17.91
N GLN A 159 -40.44 -49.17 19.10
CA GLN A 159 -41.33 -49.66 20.16
C GLN A 159 -42.80 -49.53 19.78
N LEU A 160 -43.21 -48.39 19.21
CA LEU A 160 -44.58 -48.17 18.75
C LEU A 160 -44.96 -49.14 17.60
N GLU A 161 -44.05 -49.42 16.70
CA GLU A 161 -44.28 -50.42 15.64
C GLU A 161 -44.50 -51.81 16.21
N LYS A 162 -43.68 -52.23 17.18
CA LYS A 162 -43.90 -53.51 17.87
C LYS A 162 -45.22 -53.61 18.60
N ASP A 163 -45.58 -52.59 19.33
CA ASP A 163 -46.84 -52.51 20.11
C ASP A 163 -48.03 -52.55 19.11
N GLY A 164 -47.96 -51.84 17.98
CA GLY A 164 -48.98 -51.89 16.93
C GLY A 164 -49.14 -53.23 16.29
N GLN A 165 -48.05 -54.01 16.03
CA GLN A 165 -48.09 -55.35 15.49
C GLN A 165 -48.70 -56.36 16.49
N GLN A 166 -48.43 -56.22 17.77
CA GLN A 166 -49.06 -57.09 18.80
C GLN A 166 -50.57 -56.91 18.88
N VAL A 167 -51.08 -55.71 18.70
CA VAL A 167 -52.54 -55.42 18.68
C VAL A 167 -53.21 -56.06 17.46
N LEU A 168 -52.52 -56.09 16.29
CA LEU A 168 -53.05 -56.71 15.08
C LEU A 168 -53.06 -58.24 15.11
N GLN A 169 -52.26 -58.88 15.93
CA GLN A 169 -52.22 -60.33 16.11
C GLN A 169 -53.26 -60.92 17.09
N LEU A 170 -53.96 -60.03 17.86
CA LEU A 170 -54.99 -60.36 18.86
C LEU A 170 -56.42 -60.27 18.32
N HIS A 171 -56.57 -60.08 16.99
CA HIS A 171 -57.83 -60.11 16.25
C HIS A 171 -57.71 -61.11 15.10
#